data_0e037ca6dcdddeff06a741aae1a3dc6b
#
_entry.id   0e037ca6dcdddeff06a741aae1a3dc6b
#
_cell.length_a   1.000
_cell.length_b   1.000
_cell.length_c   1.000
_cell.angle_alpha   90.00
_cell.angle_beta   90.00
_cell.angle_gamma   90.00
#
_symmetry.space_group_name_H-M   'P 1'
#
loop_
_entity.id
_entity.type
_entity.pdbx_description
1 polymer ?
#
loop_
_entity_poly.entity_id
_entity_poly.type
_entity_poly.pdbx_seq_one_letter_code
_entity_poly.pdbx_strand_id
1 'polypeptide(L)'
;MADKRKIFEEVGSAGPVQAATGGMIASAPKGARGAVRVWLMVIFALVAVMIAIGGLTRLTDSGLSITEWNPVMGALPPMSEADWAVEFGKYQASPQGQIMNAQMSLEDFKQIFWWEWGHRNL
;
A
#
# COMPACT_ATOMS: atom_id res chain seq x y z
N MET A 1 27.07 41.40 53.39
CA MET A 1 26.79 39.94 53.58
C MET A 1 25.94 39.50 52.37
N ALA A 2 26.54 38.73 51.44
CA ALA A 2 25.87 38.33 50.23
C ALA A 2 25.03 37.11 50.54
N ASP A 3 23.73 37.25 50.33
CA ASP A 3 22.77 36.18 50.43
C ASP A 3 23.04 35.13 49.33
N LYS A 4 23.53 33.99 49.75
CA LYS A 4 23.71 32.84 48.86
C LYS A 4 22.34 32.28 48.53
N ARG A 5 21.74 32.74 47.43
CA ARG A 5 20.56 32.10 46.85
C ARG A 5 20.88 30.63 46.60
N LYS A 6 20.15 29.77 47.27
CA LYS A 6 20.23 28.32 47.08
C LYS A 6 19.79 28.00 45.64
N ILE A 7 20.75 27.71 44.78
CA ILE A 7 20.54 27.38 43.36
C ILE A 7 19.91 25.99 43.23
N PHE A 8 19.92 25.20 44.30
CA PHE A 8 19.29 23.90 44.39
C PHE A 8 18.18 23.95 45.45
N GLU A 9 17.06 24.52 45.10
CA GLU A 9 15.86 24.34 45.88
C GLU A 9 15.23 22.98 45.52
N GLU A 10 15.04 22.20 46.56
CA GLU A 10 14.68 20.80 46.52
C GLU A 10 13.53 20.49 45.52
N VAL A 11 13.85 19.81 44.45
CA VAL A 11 12.86 19.12 43.58
C VAL A 11 12.18 17.96 44.34
N GLY A 12 12.49 17.77 45.64
CA GLY A 12 12.01 16.68 46.47
C GLY A 12 10.65 16.91 47.14
N SER A 13 10.04 18.10 47.07
CA SER A 13 8.73 18.35 47.67
C SER A 13 7.56 18.44 46.67
N ALA A 14 7.85 18.36 45.38
CA ALA A 14 6.76 18.11 44.41
C ALA A 14 6.29 16.66 44.59
N GLY A 15 5.07 16.48 45.10
CA GLY A 15 4.44 15.18 45.18
C GLY A 15 4.57 14.42 43.84
N PRO A 16 4.37 13.09 43.84
CA PRO A 16 4.62 12.27 42.65
C PRO A 16 3.94 12.91 41.45
N VAL A 17 4.73 13.37 40.49
CA VAL A 17 4.21 13.82 39.20
C VAL A 17 3.48 12.61 38.63
N GLN A 18 2.16 12.61 38.73
CA GLN A 18 1.34 11.65 38.05
C GLN A 18 1.66 11.82 36.56
N ALA A 19 2.46 10.90 36.03
CA ALA A 19 2.66 10.80 34.60
C ALA A 19 1.27 10.78 33.99
N ALA A 20 0.99 11.69 33.07
CA ALA A 20 -0.27 11.74 32.35
C ALA A 20 -0.46 10.37 31.65
N THR A 21 -1.12 9.45 32.34
CA THR A 21 -1.47 8.15 31.83
C THR A 21 -2.58 8.32 30.83
N GLY A 22 -2.25 8.63 29.61
CA GLY A 22 -3.20 8.70 28.54
C GLY A 22 -2.86 9.79 27.54
N GLY A 23 -2.26 9.44 26.42
CA GLY A 23 -2.17 10.33 25.26
C GLY A 23 -3.56 10.70 24.74
N MET A 24 -3.63 11.58 23.72
CA MET A 24 -4.90 12.04 23.10
C MET A 24 -5.89 10.91 22.76
N ILE A 25 -5.37 9.70 22.48
CA ILE A 25 -6.19 8.52 22.17
C ILE A 25 -6.92 7.98 23.41
N ALA A 26 -6.33 8.11 24.62
CA ALA A 26 -6.95 7.64 25.87
C ALA A 26 -8.12 8.52 26.31
N SER A 27 -8.13 9.79 25.96
CA SER A 27 -9.20 10.75 26.25
C SER A 27 -10.33 10.76 25.20
N ALA A 28 -10.15 10.08 24.06
CA ALA A 28 -11.15 10.03 23.02
C ALA A 28 -12.41 9.24 23.45
N PRO A 29 -13.62 9.62 22.99
CA PRO A 29 -14.85 8.85 23.22
C PRO A 29 -14.67 7.38 22.83
N LYS A 30 -15.27 6.46 23.61
CA LYS A 30 -15.14 5.01 23.35
C LYS A 30 -15.51 4.61 21.92
N GLY A 31 -16.54 5.26 21.32
CA GLY A 31 -16.94 5.04 19.94
C GLY A 31 -15.87 5.44 18.91
N ALA A 32 -15.22 6.59 19.11
CA ALA A 32 -14.15 7.05 18.23
C ALA A 32 -12.94 6.11 18.24
N ARG A 33 -12.56 5.57 19.37
CA ARG A 33 -11.48 4.57 19.48
C ARG A 33 -11.80 3.28 18.73
N GLY A 34 -13.06 2.83 18.80
CA GLY A 34 -13.54 1.68 18.05
C GLY A 34 -13.42 1.90 16.54
N ALA A 35 -13.91 3.05 16.06
CA ALA A 35 -13.84 3.43 14.65
C ALA A 35 -12.40 3.51 14.13
N VAL A 36 -11.50 4.16 14.86
CA VAL A 36 -10.06 4.24 14.51
C VAL A 36 -9.43 2.85 14.46
N ARG A 37 -9.74 1.97 15.43
CA ARG A 37 -9.22 0.60 15.43
C ARG A 37 -9.68 -0.17 14.19
N VAL A 38 -10.96 -0.12 13.86
CA VAL A 38 -11.49 -0.78 12.66
C VAL A 38 -10.83 -0.23 11.40
N TRP A 39 -10.73 1.08 11.28
CA TRP A 39 -10.06 1.74 10.15
C TRP A 39 -8.60 1.29 9.98
N LEU A 40 -7.84 1.26 11.07
CA LEU A 40 -6.45 0.77 11.04
C LEU A 40 -6.36 -0.71 10.66
N MET A 41 -7.30 -1.54 11.12
CA MET A 41 -7.36 -2.96 10.74
C MET A 41 -7.67 -3.14 9.26
N VAL A 42 -8.56 -2.31 8.69
CA VAL A 42 -8.86 -2.33 7.26
C VAL A 42 -7.62 -1.93 6.44
N ILE A 43 -6.95 -0.84 6.82
CA ILE A 43 -5.71 -0.43 6.13
C ILE A 43 -4.64 -1.52 6.23
N PHE A 44 -4.45 -2.11 7.41
CA PHE A 44 -3.49 -3.21 7.59
C PHE A 44 -3.81 -4.39 6.66
N ALA A 45 -5.09 -4.79 6.59
CA ALA A 45 -5.52 -5.87 5.70
C ALA A 45 -5.26 -5.53 4.21
N LEU A 46 -5.58 -4.31 3.78
CA LEU A 46 -5.32 -3.86 2.41
C LEU A 46 -3.82 -3.88 2.08
N VAL A 47 -2.97 -3.39 2.98
CA VAL A 47 -1.51 -3.43 2.79
C VAL A 47 -1.00 -4.87 2.73
N ALA A 48 -1.48 -5.76 3.58
CA ALA A 48 -1.11 -7.17 3.57
C ALA A 48 -1.50 -7.84 2.24
N VAL A 49 -2.70 -7.57 1.74
CA VAL A 49 -3.18 -8.06 0.43
C VAL A 49 -2.33 -7.49 -0.70
N MET A 50 -2.01 -6.19 -0.68
CA MET A 50 -1.16 -5.56 -1.68
C MET A 50 0.24 -6.19 -1.73
N ILE A 51 0.84 -6.48 -0.57
CA ILE A 51 2.14 -7.17 -0.49
C ILE A 51 2.05 -8.58 -1.09
N ALA A 52 0.98 -9.32 -0.77
CA ALA A 52 0.79 -10.67 -1.27
C ALA A 52 0.61 -10.68 -2.81
N ILE A 53 -0.26 -9.82 -3.34
CA ILE A 53 -0.51 -9.72 -4.79
C ILE A 53 0.74 -9.21 -5.50
N GLY A 54 1.43 -8.19 -4.97
CA GLY A 54 2.67 -7.67 -5.55
C GLY A 54 3.80 -8.72 -5.57
N GLY A 55 3.88 -9.54 -4.52
CA GLY A 55 4.78 -10.70 -4.50
C GLY A 55 4.45 -11.72 -5.58
N LEU A 56 3.19 -12.06 -5.76
CA LEU A 56 2.72 -12.96 -6.80
C LEU A 56 2.97 -12.37 -8.20
N THR A 57 2.69 -11.08 -8.42
CA THR A 57 2.99 -10.40 -9.67
C THR A 57 4.46 -10.51 -10.05
N ARG A 58 5.36 -10.42 -9.07
CA ARG A 58 6.79 -10.60 -9.28
C ARG A 58 7.16 -12.06 -9.56
N LEU A 59 6.59 -13.01 -8.82
CA LEU A 59 6.88 -14.44 -8.97
C LEU A 59 6.34 -15.04 -10.26
N THR A 60 5.31 -14.44 -10.84
CA THR A 60 4.70 -14.85 -12.12
C THR A 60 5.23 -14.06 -13.32
N ASP A 61 6.25 -13.21 -13.13
CA ASP A 61 6.78 -12.30 -14.13
C ASP A 61 5.69 -11.46 -14.84
N SER A 62 4.60 -11.17 -14.10
CA SER A 62 3.44 -10.46 -14.61
C SER A 62 3.61 -8.94 -14.68
N GLY A 63 4.64 -8.41 -14.03
CA GLY A 63 4.97 -6.99 -14.10
C GLY A 63 5.29 -6.57 -15.53
N LEU A 64 4.88 -5.35 -15.91
CA LEU A 64 5.08 -4.79 -17.26
C LEU A 64 4.19 -5.42 -18.36
N SER A 65 3.14 -6.18 -18.00
CA SER A 65 2.13 -6.65 -18.96
C SER A 65 1.24 -5.49 -19.45
N ILE A 66 1.03 -4.48 -18.60
CA ILE A 66 0.33 -3.24 -18.95
C ILE A 66 1.36 -2.21 -19.41
N THR A 67 1.45 -2.02 -20.73
CA THR A 67 2.50 -1.21 -21.36
C THR A 67 2.28 0.29 -21.31
N GLU A 68 1.03 0.74 -21.07
CA GLU A 68 0.67 2.15 -21.07
C GLU A 68 0.17 2.62 -19.70
N TRP A 69 0.68 3.75 -19.25
CA TRP A 69 0.20 4.39 -18.03
C TRP A 69 -0.98 5.33 -18.33
N ASN A 70 -2.18 4.81 -18.27
CA ASN A 70 -3.42 5.57 -18.40
C ASN A 70 -4.21 5.48 -17.09
N PRO A 71 -4.09 6.43 -16.14
CA PRO A 71 -4.66 6.28 -14.80
C PRO A 71 -6.19 6.21 -14.79
N VAL A 72 -6.88 6.86 -15.73
CA VAL A 72 -8.34 6.86 -15.81
C VAL A 72 -8.85 5.78 -16.76
N MET A 73 -8.40 5.78 -18.02
CA MET A 73 -8.85 4.81 -19.02
C MET A 73 -8.27 3.41 -18.77
N GLY A 74 -7.06 3.32 -18.25
CA GLY A 74 -6.40 2.06 -17.91
C GLY A 74 -6.89 1.42 -16.61
N ALA A 75 -7.82 2.05 -15.89
CA ALA A 75 -8.51 1.41 -14.77
C ALA A 75 -9.53 0.36 -15.25
N LEU A 76 -10.03 0.48 -16.48
CA LEU A 76 -10.92 -0.51 -17.08
C LEU A 76 -10.08 -1.57 -17.80
N PRO A 77 -10.34 -2.86 -17.55
CA PRO A 77 -9.68 -3.93 -18.29
C PRO A 77 -10.22 -4.00 -19.71
N PRO A 78 -9.50 -4.65 -20.66
CA PRO A 78 -10.02 -4.92 -21.98
C PRO A 78 -11.37 -5.68 -21.92
N MET A 79 -12.38 -5.17 -22.61
CA MET A 79 -13.75 -5.69 -22.54
C MET A 79 -14.14 -6.55 -23.75
N SER A 80 -13.37 -6.49 -24.84
CA SER A 80 -13.60 -7.26 -26.06
C SER A 80 -12.37 -8.04 -26.49
N GLU A 81 -12.55 -9.08 -27.30
CA GLU A 81 -11.42 -9.83 -27.88
C GLU A 81 -10.52 -8.94 -28.75
N ALA A 82 -11.10 -7.93 -29.39
CA ALA A 82 -10.33 -6.95 -30.18
C ALA A 82 -9.43 -6.12 -29.27
N ASP A 83 -9.92 -5.66 -28.11
CA ASP A 83 -9.14 -4.91 -27.13
C ASP A 83 -8.00 -5.78 -26.56
N TRP A 84 -8.28 -7.05 -26.27
CA TRP A 84 -7.27 -8.00 -25.82
C TRP A 84 -6.16 -8.20 -26.86
N ALA A 85 -6.53 -8.30 -28.15
CA ALA A 85 -5.55 -8.43 -29.22
C ALA A 85 -4.68 -7.18 -29.35
N VAL A 86 -5.23 -5.99 -29.13
CA VAL A 86 -4.48 -4.72 -29.15
C VAL A 86 -3.49 -4.66 -28.00
N GLU A 87 -3.92 -4.93 -26.78
CA GLU A 87 -3.03 -4.91 -25.60
C GLU A 87 -1.94 -5.98 -25.70
N PHE A 88 -2.28 -7.17 -26.17
CA PHE A 88 -1.29 -8.23 -26.41
C PHE A 88 -0.26 -7.82 -27.48
N GLY A 89 -0.69 -7.18 -28.56
CA GLY A 89 0.22 -6.66 -29.59
C GLY A 89 1.20 -5.62 -29.04
N LYS A 90 0.72 -4.70 -28.20
CA LYS A 90 1.59 -3.73 -27.50
C LYS A 90 2.59 -4.44 -26.57
N TYR A 91 2.14 -5.45 -25.83
CA TYR A 91 3.01 -6.24 -24.98
C TYR A 91 4.09 -6.97 -25.77
N GLN A 92 3.74 -7.64 -26.86
CA GLN A 92 4.70 -8.31 -27.74
C GLN A 92 5.74 -7.35 -28.34
N ALA A 93 5.38 -6.10 -28.58
CA ALA A 93 6.31 -5.07 -29.04
C ALA A 93 7.22 -4.54 -27.92
N SER A 94 6.92 -4.80 -26.66
CA SER A 94 7.73 -4.39 -25.52
C SER A 94 8.99 -5.24 -25.38
N PRO A 95 10.07 -4.73 -24.75
CA PRO A 95 11.27 -5.53 -24.45
C PRO A 95 10.95 -6.79 -23.63
N GLN A 96 10.02 -6.71 -22.70
CA GLN A 96 9.60 -7.86 -21.89
C GLN A 96 8.97 -8.95 -22.76
N GLY A 97 8.04 -8.57 -23.65
CA GLY A 97 7.42 -9.52 -24.57
C GLY A 97 8.40 -10.16 -25.55
N GLN A 98 9.35 -9.37 -26.05
CA GLN A 98 10.33 -9.86 -27.03
C GLN A 98 11.40 -10.78 -26.44
N ILE A 99 11.87 -10.49 -25.22
CA ILE A 99 13.03 -11.19 -24.65
C ILE A 99 12.58 -12.35 -23.74
N MET A 100 11.60 -12.09 -22.86
CA MET A 100 11.20 -13.06 -21.83
C MET A 100 10.05 -13.94 -22.29
N ASN A 101 9.12 -13.40 -23.06
CA ASN A 101 7.83 -14.03 -23.36
C ASN A 101 7.52 -14.06 -24.87
N ALA A 102 8.53 -14.21 -25.71
CA ALA A 102 8.39 -14.17 -27.17
C ALA A 102 7.42 -15.22 -27.76
N GLN A 103 7.17 -16.30 -27.04
CA GLN A 103 6.27 -17.40 -27.47
C GLN A 103 4.99 -17.47 -26.62
N MET A 104 4.71 -16.43 -25.84
CA MET A 104 3.51 -16.41 -24.98
C MET A 104 2.23 -16.40 -25.81
N SER A 105 1.26 -17.19 -25.38
CA SER A 105 -0.09 -17.18 -25.98
C SER A 105 -0.91 -16.01 -25.45
N LEU A 106 -2.01 -15.66 -26.14
CA LEU A 106 -2.96 -14.65 -25.67
C LEU A 106 -3.59 -15.06 -24.33
N GLU A 107 -3.83 -16.33 -24.10
CA GLU A 107 -4.42 -16.83 -22.85
C GLU A 107 -3.44 -16.66 -21.68
N ASP A 108 -2.17 -16.96 -21.87
CA ASP A 108 -1.14 -16.75 -20.85
C ASP A 108 -0.97 -15.24 -20.58
N PHE A 109 -1.03 -14.41 -21.63
CA PHE A 109 -1.00 -12.96 -21.46
C PHE A 109 -2.18 -12.45 -20.64
N LYS A 110 -3.39 -12.94 -20.84
CA LYS A 110 -4.55 -12.57 -20.01
C LYS A 110 -4.30 -12.87 -18.53
N GLN A 111 -3.64 -13.98 -18.20
CA GLN A 111 -3.33 -14.32 -16.81
C GLN A 111 -2.37 -13.31 -16.16
N ILE A 112 -1.26 -12.97 -16.82
CA ILE A 112 -0.29 -12.00 -16.28
C ILE A 112 -0.88 -10.59 -16.23
N PHE A 113 -1.72 -10.24 -17.20
CA PHE A 113 -2.42 -8.96 -17.21
C PHE A 113 -3.34 -8.80 -16.00
N TRP A 114 -4.11 -9.83 -15.62
CA TRP A 114 -5.00 -9.78 -14.47
C TRP A 114 -4.26 -9.64 -13.14
N TRP A 115 -3.09 -10.25 -13.00
CA TRP A 115 -2.25 -10.07 -11.81
C TRP A 115 -1.75 -8.63 -11.68
N GLU A 116 -1.24 -8.05 -12.77
CA GLU A 116 -0.77 -6.69 -12.78
C GLU A 116 -1.90 -5.68 -12.61
N TRP A 117 -3.01 -5.90 -13.32
CA TRP A 117 -4.19 -5.06 -13.20
C TRP A 117 -4.77 -5.05 -11.78
N GLY A 118 -4.88 -6.21 -11.15
CA GLY A 118 -5.31 -6.33 -9.76
C GLY A 118 -4.39 -5.62 -8.79
N HIS A 119 -3.08 -5.80 -8.93
CA HIS A 119 -2.08 -5.11 -8.11
C HIS A 119 -2.11 -3.59 -8.30
N ARG A 120 -2.29 -3.15 -9.54
CA ARG A 120 -2.33 -1.72 -9.89
C ARG A 120 -3.57 -1.00 -9.35
N ASN A 121 -4.72 -1.67 -9.30
CA ASN A 121 -5.99 -1.08 -8.90
C ASN A 121 -6.33 -1.26 -7.41
N LEU A 122 -5.53 -2.01 -6.67
CA LEU A 122 -5.67 -2.22 -5.24
C LEU A 122 -5.11 -1.03 -4.45
#